data_7144ad76b2af3f1ee05304e5865abe83
#
_entry.id   7144ad76b2af3f1ee05304e5865abe83
#
_cell.length_a   1.000
_cell.length_b   1.000
_cell.length_c   1.000
_cell.angle_alpha   90.00
_cell.angle_beta   90.00
_cell.angle_gamma   90.00
#
_symmetry.space_group_name_H-M   'P 1'
#
loop_
_entity.id
_entity.type
_entity.pdbx_description
1 polymer ?
#
loop_
_entity_poly.entity_id
_entity_poly.type
_entity_poly.pdbx_seq_one_letter_code
_entity_poly.pdbx_strand_id
1 'polypeptide(L)'
;MAGTQKAIISWGVGKRNTDSTMDFLHDLRSRVIGQPEISTDGFHPYRLAIRDAFGASASHGVIVKTYSVTHLVKEAQGRYSPAAVVAVERQVVSGDPDQYVSTSYVERQNLSLRMGSRRFTRLTNGFSKKLDNHVAAVALYVMHYNFCRSHEALRTTPAKAIGVADRAWTIAQLVDAALALAPAMPTETPPDRRRKFVVVQGGKG
;
A
#
# COMPACT_ATOMS: atom_id res chain seq x y z
N MET A 1 4.25 4.65 -6.01
CA MET A 1 3.13 5.21 -6.78
C MET A 1 3.67 6.20 -7.78
N ALA A 2 3.24 6.12 -9.03
CA ALA A 2 3.56 7.13 -10.04
C ALA A 2 2.68 8.37 -9.81
N GLY A 3 3.31 9.51 -9.54
CA GLY A 3 2.61 10.74 -9.13
C GLY A 3 1.69 11.31 -10.21
N THR A 4 2.20 11.46 -11.42
CA THR A 4 1.46 12.04 -12.54
C THR A 4 0.33 11.13 -13.01
N GLN A 5 0.59 9.84 -13.23
CA GLN A 5 -0.37 8.85 -13.71
C GLN A 5 -1.20 8.20 -12.60
N LYS A 6 -0.97 8.58 -11.34
CA LYS A 6 -1.70 8.05 -10.16
C LYS A 6 -1.65 6.52 -10.00
N ALA A 7 -0.76 5.83 -10.72
CA ALA A 7 -0.68 4.38 -10.71
C ALA A 7 0.05 3.85 -9.47
N ILE A 8 -0.48 2.80 -8.85
CA ILE A 8 0.23 2.03 -7.81
C ILE A 8 1.13 1.03 -8.52
N ILE A 9 2.43 1.31 -8.60
CA ILE A 9 3.38 0.49 -9.34
C ILE A 9 3.79 -0.75 -8.54
N SER A 10 4.05 -0.58 -7.26
CA SER A 10 4.46 -1.64 -6.34
C SER A 10 3.81 -1.43 -4.98
N TRP A 11 3.59 -2.51 -4.25
CA TRP A 11 3.06 -2.51 -2.90
C TRP A 11 3.62 -3.71 -2.14
N GLY A 12 3.67 -3.60 -0.82
CA GLY A 12 4.12 -4.66 0.05
C GLY A 12 3.31 -4.71 1.34
N VAL A 13 3.18 -5.90 1.90
CA VAL A 13 2.62 -6.13 3.24
C VAL A 13 3.70 -6.77 4.10
N GLY A 14 4.11 -6.09 5.15
CA GLY A 14 5.20 -6.58 5.98
C GLY A 14 5.46 -5.67 7.18
N LYS A 15 6.54 -5.96 7.88
CA LYS A 15 7.03 -5.12 8.97
C LYS A 15 7.70 -3.85 8.40
N ARG A 16 7.65 -2.76 9.14
CA ARG A 16 8.39 -1.55 8.79
C ARG A 16 9.84 -1.67 9.28
N ASN A 17 10.64 -2.45 8.55
CA ASN A 17 12.06 -2.71 8.81
C ASN A 17 12.87 -2.63 7.51
N THR A 18 14.19 -2.80 7.62
CA THR A 18 15.12 -2.70 6.48
C THR A 18 14.85 -3.79 5.44
N ASP A 19 14.67 -5.04 5.86
CA ASP A 19 14.50 -6.18 4.96
C ASP A 19 13.28 -6.01 4.07
N SER A 20 12.10 -5.77 4.68
CA SER A 20 10.87 -5.52 3.91
C SER A 20 10.98 -4.28 3.01
N THR A 21 11.81 -3.29 3.38
CA THR A 21 12.05 -2.10 2.55
C THR A 21 12.92 -2.45 1.35
N MET A 22 13.95 -3.27 1.53
CA MET A 22 14.80 -3.77 0.45
C MET A 22 13.98 -4.56 -0.57
N ASP A 23 13.21 -5.56 -0.10
CA ASP A 23 12.33 -6.37 -0.96
C ASP A 23 11.37 -5.50 -1.78
N PHE A 24 10.76 -4.50 -1.12
CA PHE A 24 9.85 -3.56 -1.78
C PHE A 24 10.54 -2.71 -2.85
N LEU A 25 11.76 -2.22 -2.58
CA LEU A 25 12.50 -1.39 -3.55
C LEU A 25 13.03 -2.22 -4.72
N HIS A 26 13.42 -3.46 -4.52
CA HIS A 26 13.79 -4.38 -5.59
C HIS A 26 12.56 -4.75 -6.46
N ASP A 27 11.40 -5.02 -5.87
CA ASP A 27 10.15 -5.18 -6.63
C ASP A 27 9.82 -3.91 -7.43
N LEU A 28 9.94 -2.73 -6.82
CA LEU A 28 9.73 -1.47 -7.53
C LEU A 28 10.71 -1.31 -8.70
N ARG A 29 12.00 -1.63 -8.49
CA ARG A 29 13.03 -1.53 -9.54
C ARG A 29 12.72 -2.42 -10.73
N SER A 30 12.23 -3.65 -10.49
CA SER A 30 11.87 -4.59 -11.56
C SER A 30 10.71 -4.12 -12.45
N ARG A 31 9.91 -3.17 -11.95
CA ARG A 31 8.72 -2.63 -12.64
C ARG A 31 8.92 -1.28 -13.30
N VAL A 32 10.02 -0.59 -13.01
CA VAL A 32 10.26 0.78 -13.48
C VAL A 32 11.39 0.79 -14.50
N ILE A 33 11.13 1.41 -15.65
CA ILE A 33 12.09 1.60 -16.72
C ILE A 33 12.68 3.02 -16.64
N GLY A 34 13.97 3.16 -16.94
CA GLY A 34 14.65 4.46 -16.99
C GLY A 34 15.13 4.94 -15.61
N GLN A 35 15.21 6.24 -15.46
CA GLN A 35 15.72 6.93 -14.27
C GLN A 35 14.57 7.62 -13.53
N PRO A 36 13.94 6.94 -12.55
CA PRO A 36 12.83 7.53 -11.81
C PRO A 36 13.33 8.57 -10.81
N GLU A 37 12.49 9.55 -10.56
CA GLU A 37 12.58 10.39 -9.39
C GLU A 37 11.75 9.79 -8.25
N ILE A 38 12.39 9.58 -7.10
CA ILE A 38 11.78 8.91 -5.95
C ILE A 38 11.69 9.89 -4.78
N SER A 39 10.47 10.15 -4.32
CA SER A 39 10.21 10.94 -3.12
C SER A 39 9.78 10.03 -1.98
N THR A 40 10.42 10.17 -0.81
CA THR A 40 10.09 9.38 0.40
C THR A 40 9.89 10.27 1.62
N ASP A 41 9.33 9.68 2.68
CA ASP A 41 9.38 10.25 4.02
C ASP A 41 10.77 10.07 4.65
N GLY A 42 10.95 10.55 5.88
CA GLY A 42 12.21 10.48 6.63
C GLY A 42 12.55 9.10 7.17
N PHE A 43 11.90 8.00 6.74
CA PHE A 43 12.22 6.66 7.21
C PHE A 43 13.60 6.22 6.70
N HIS A 44 14.54 6.09 7.63
CA HIS A 44 15.96 5.90 7.35
C HIS A 44 16.29 4.74 6.38
N PRO A 45 15.66 3.55 6.44
CA PRO A 45 15.95 2.45 5.52
C PRO A 45 15.77 2.77 4.04
N TYR A 46 14.94 3.74 3.67
CA TYR A 46 14.75 4.11 2.27
C TYR A 46 16.04 4.58 1.59
N ARG A 47 16.90 5.32 2.31
CA ARG A 47 18.15 5.84 1.75
C ARG A 47 19.06 4.72 1.26
N LEU A 48 19.21 3.67 2.10
CA LEU A 48 20.03 2.51 1.77
C LEU A 48 19.39 1.68 0.66
N ALA A 49 18.09 1.37 0.81
CA ALA A 49 17.37 0.49 -0.12
C ALA A 49 17.25 1.09 -1.54
N ILE A 50 17.06 2.42 -1.67
CA ILE A 50 17.01 3.08 -2.97
C ILE A 50 18.41 3.05 -3.62
N ARG A 51 19.46 3.32 -2.84
CA ARG A 51 20.83 3.25 -3.34
C ARG A 51 21.19 1.84 -3.80
N ASP A 52 20.76 0.82 -3.07
CA ASP A 52 21.01 -0.58 -3.41
C ASP A 52 20.26 -1.01 -4.67
N ALA A 53 18.96 -0.73 -4.76
CA ALA A 53 18.11 -1.17 -5.87
C ALA A 53 18.31 -0.37 -7.17
N PHE A 54 18.62 0.91 -7.08
CA PHE A 54 18.69 1.83 -8.24
C PHE A 54 20.09 2.38 -8.52
N GLY A 55 21.01 2.37 -7.54
CA GLY A 55 22.33 2.97 -7.69
C GLY A 55 22.25 4.45 -8.10
N ALA A 56 22.98 4.81 -9.16
CA ALA A 56 22.94 6.14 -9.78
C ALA A 56 21.75 6.34 -10.74
N SER A 57 20.91 5.31 -10.94
CA SER A 57 19.80 5.36 -11.90
C SER A 57 18.52 5.98 -11.33
N ALA A 58 18.56 6.58 -10.14
CA ALA A 58 17.41 7.28 -9.57
C ALA A 58 17.85 8.56 -8.86
N SER A 59 17.06 9.61 -8.99
CA SER A 59 17.13 10.79 -8.13
C SER A 59 16.26 10.56 -6.89
N HIS A 60 16.78 10.87 -5.70
CA HIS A 60 16.07 10.64 -4.44
C HIS A 60 15.96 11.91 -3.61
N GLY A 61 14.72 12.31 -3.35
CA GLY A 61 14.36 13.39 -2.44
C GLY A 61 13.61 12.87 -1.20
N VAL A 62 13.89 13.45 -0.05
CA VAL A 62 13.26 13.09 1.24
C VAL A 62 12.51 14.28 1.81
N ILE A 63 11.32 14.03 2.32
CA ILE A 63 10.55 14.99 3.11
C ILE A 63 10.62 14.60 4.57
N VAL A 64 11.20 15.48 5.38
CA VAL A 64 11.22 15.35 6.84
C VAL A 64 10.18 16.29 7.42
N LYS A 65 9.18 15.72 8.12
CA LYS A 65 8.16 16.49 8.83
C LYS A 65 8.50 16.49 10.32
N THR A 66 8.70 17.67 10.87
CA THR A 66 8.88 17.85 12.31
C THR A 66 7.50 18.13 12.94
N TYR A 67 7.19 17.39 13.99
CA TYR A 67 5.92 17.52 14.70
C TYR A 67 6.13 18.23 16.03
N SER A 68 5.14 19.04 16.46
CA SER A 68 5.16 19.65 17.77
C SER A 68 5.17 18.58 18.86
N VAL A 69 6.09 18.70 19.81
CA VAL A 69 6.06 17.90 21.04
C VAL A 69 4.95 18.47 21.92
N THR A 70 3.78 17.83 21.88
CA THR A 70 2.68 18.21 22.79
C THR A 70 2.96 17.57 24.15
N HIS A 71 2.96 18.36 25.21
CA HIS A 71 3.19 17.90 26.58
C HIS A 71 2.32 16.68 26.93
N LEU A 72 2.89 15.78 27.70
CA LEU A 72 2.35 14.48 28.18
C LEU A 72 0.92 14.55 28.74
N VAL A 73 0.49 15.70 29.28
CA VAL A 73 -0.88 15.93 29.79
C VAL A 73 -1.95 15.94 28.70
N LYS A 74 -1.59 16.15 27.43
CA LYS A 74 -2.52 16.11 26.27
C LYS A 74 -2.57 14.75 25.57
N GLU A 75 -1.81 13.75 26.01
CA GLU A 75 -1.76 12.44 25.34
C GLU A 75 -3.10 11.71 25.37
N ALA A 76 -3.90 11.90 26.40
CA ALA A 76 -5.24 11.30 26.48
C ALA A 76 -6.20 11.91 25.46
N GLN A 77 -6.08 13.20 25.16
CA GLN A 77 -6.88 13.89 24.13
C GLN A 77 -6.28 13.72 22.73
N GLY A 78 -4.97 13.48 22.62
CA GLY A 78 -4.24 13.37 21.35
C GLY A 78 -4.35 12.03 20.64
N ARG A 79 -5.04 11.01 21.20
CA ARG A 79 -5.15 9.68 20.57
C ARG A 79 -5.73 9.71 19.16
N TYR A 80 -6.53 10.69 18.84
CA TYR A 80 -7.23 10.81 17.57
C TYR A 80 -6.85 12.04 16.74
N SER A 81 -6.07 12.94 17.32
CA SER A 81 -5.59 14.12 16.62
C SER A 81 -4.10 13.97 16.35
N PRO A 82 -3.65 14.02 15.09
CA PRO A 82 -2.22 14.00 14.79
C PRO A 82 -1.57 15.24 15.39
N ALA A 83 -0.32 15.12 15.87
CA ALA A 83 0.48 16.26 16.27
C ALA A 83 0.59 17.27 15.11
N ALA A 84 0.58 18.57 15.44
CA ALA A 84 0.71 19.61 14.42
C ALA A 84 2.10 19.56 13.77
N VAL A 85 2.15 19.63 12.45
CA VAL A 85 3.42 19.76 11.72
C VAL A 85 3.92 21.19 11.92
N VAL A 86 5.11 21.34 12.51
CA VAL A 86 5.74 22.66 12.78
C VAL A 86 6.78 23.04 11.74
N ALA A 87 7.40 22.05 11.09
CA ALA A 87 8.34 22.29 10.00
C ALA A 87 8.27 21.16 8.97
N VAL A 88 8.53 21.51 7.71
CA VAL A 88 8.68 20.57 6.60
C VAL A 88 9.98 20.91 5.90
N GLU A 89 10.92 19.98 5.93
CA GLU A 89 12.20 20.12 5.28
C GLU A 89 12.28 19.15 4.09
N ARG A 90 12.81 19.63 2.96
CA ARG A 90 13.08 18.82 1.78
C ARG A 90 14.59 18.64 1.65
N GLN A 91 15.04 17.42 1.56
CA GLN A 91 16.44 17.06 1.45
C GLN A 91 16.67 16.26 0.17
N VAL A 92 17.64 16.67 -0.63
CA VAL A 92 18.17 15.87 -1.73
C VAL A 92 19.16 14.86 -1.17
N VAL A 93 18.96 13.59 -1.47
CA VAL A 93 19.83 12.48 -1.03
C VAL A 93 20.77 12.05 -2.14
N SER A 94 20.27 11.95 -3.37
CA SER A 94 21.05 11.61 -4.55
C SER A 94 20.42 12.16 -5.83
N GLY A 95 21.26 12.38 -6.85
CA GLY A 95 20.83 12.93 -8.13
C GLY A 95 20.37 14.37 -8.04
N ASP A 96 19.57 14.78 -9.01
CA ASP A 96 18.93 16.09 -9.08
C ASP A 96 17.41 15.89 -9.17
N PRO A 97 16.74 15.62 -8.03
CA PRO A 97 15.29 15.52 -8.03
C PRO A 97 14.69 16.88 -8.33
N ASP A 98 13.69 16.91 -9.20
CA ASP A 98 12.93 18.12 -9.49
C ASP A 98 12.37 18.75 -8.21
N GLN A 99 12.03 20.04 -8.26
CA GLN A 99 11.57 20.82 -7.09
C GLN A 99 10.32 20.25 -6.40
N TYR A 100 9.65 19.26 -6.99
CA TYR A 100 8.40 18.65 -6.54
C TYR A 100 8.55 17.41 -5.66
N VAL A 101 9.62 17.30 -4.87
CA VAL A 101 9.69 16.26 -3.84
C VAL A 101 8.44 16.29 -2.97
N SER A 102 7.59 15.26 -3.09
CA SER A 102 6.29 15.23 -2.41
C SER A 102 5.86 13.81 -2.05
N THR A 103 5.36 13.63 -0.83
CA THR A 103 4.69 12.40 -0.37
C THR A 103 3.16 12.47 -0.45
N SER A 104 2.60 13.60 -0.89
CA SER A 104 1.15 13.86 -0.87
C SER A 104 0.33 12.84 -1.67
N TYR A 105 0.86 12.33 -2.77
CA TYR A 105 0.19 11.30 -3.57
C TYR A 105 0.02 9.99 -2.83
N VAL A 106 1.07 9.55 -2.12
CA VAL A 106 1.03 8.30 -1.32
C VAL A 106 0.15 8.50 -0.09
N GLU A 107 0.23 9.64 0.57
CA GLU A 107 -0.61 9.97 1.73
C GLU A 107 -2.10 9.97 1.34
N ARG A 108 -2.45 10.59 0.21
CA ARG A 108 -3.81 10.57 -0.32
C ARG A 108 -4.25 9.17 -0.73
N GLN A 109 -3.35 8.37 -1.30
CA GLN A 109 -3.63 6.98 -1.65
C GLN A 109 -3.90 6.13 -0.41
N ASN A 110 -3.13 6.32 0.65
CA ASN A 110 -3.36 5.66 1.93
C ASN A 110 -4.73 6.04 2.54
N LEU A 111 -5.15 7.29 2.39
CA LEU A 111 -6.49 7.72 2.79
C LEU A 111 -7.56 7.01 1.93
N SER A 112 -7.40 6.98 0.62
CA SER A 112 -8.33 6.32 -0.31
C SER A 112 -8.46 4.82 -0.03
N LEU A 113 -7.35 4.15 0.30
CA LEU A 113 -7.36 2.75 0.73
C LEU A 113 -8.19 2.53 2.01
N ARG A 114 -8.03 3.41 2.99
CA ARG A 114 -8.80 3.33 4.25
C ARG A 114 -10.28 3.61 4.04
N MET A 115 -10.62 4.54 3.18
CA MET A 115 -12.01 4.85 2.84
C MET A 115 -12.66 3.75 1.98
N GLY A 116 -11.91 3.15 1.06
CA GLY A 116 -12.40 2.15 0.13
C GLY A 116 -12.45 0.73 0.70
N SER A 117 -11.79 0.46 1.82
CA SER A 117 -11.76 -0.87 2.41
C SER A 117 -11.86 -0.83 3.93
N ARG A 118 -12.95 -1.40 4.46
CA ARG A 118 -13.20 -1.47 5.90
C ARG A 118 -12.07 -2.19 6.67
N ARG A 119 -11.31 -3.07 6.03
CA ARG A 119 -10.17 -3.78 6.64
C ARG A 119 -9.05 -2.84 7.08
N PHE A 120 -8.93 -1.67 6.46
CA PHE A 120 -7.91 -0.66 6.74
C PHE A 120 -8.44 0.53 7.55
N THR A 121 -9.73 0.55 7.85
CA THR A 121 -10.34 1.59 8.69
C THR A 121 -9.87 1.40 10.13
N ARG A 122 -9.44 2.49 10.77
CA ARG A 122 -9.08 2.46 12.19
C ARG A 122 -10.29 2.20 13.07
N LEU A 123 -10.07 1.51 14.20
CA LEU A 123 -11.07 1.29 15.25
C LEU A 123 -12.32 0.49 14.76
N THR A 124 -12.10 -0.49 13.92
CA THR A 124 -13.17 -1.43 13.51
C THR A 124 -12.76 -2.88 13.74
N ASN A 125 -13.75 -3.76 13.91
CA ASN A 125 -13.53 -5.21 13.96
C ASN A 125 -13.36 -5.84 12.56
N GLY A 126 -13.21 -5.02 11.52
CA GLY A 126 -13.11 -5.45 10.12
C GLY A 126 -11.72 -5.91 9.67
N PHE A 127 -10.73 -6.00 10.57
CA PHE A 127 -9.36 -6.38 10.24
C PHE A 127 -9.25 -7.84 9.78
N SER A 128 -8.22 -8.13 8.98
CA SER A 128 -7.92 -9.49 8.54
C SER A 128 -7.17 -10.25 9.63
N LYS A 129 -7.70 -11.41 10.05
CA LYS A 129 -7.06 -12.29 11.03
C LYS A 129 -5.91 -13.12 10.47
N LYS A 130 -5.91 -13.34 9.15
CA LYS A 130 -4.87 -14.10 8.43
C LYS A 130 -4.13 -13.18 7.49
N LEU A 131 -2.80 -13.32 7.40
CA LEU A 131 -1.95 -12.51 6.53
C LEU A 131 -2.35 -12.68 5.06
N ASP A 132 -2.57 -13.90 4.60
CA ASP A 132 -2.94 -14.18 3.20
C ASP A 132 -4.23 -13.45 2.78
N ASN A 133 -5.24 -13.43 3.66
CA ASN A 133 -6.48 -12.69 3.42
C ASN A 133 -6.24 -11.17 3.39
N HIS A 134 -5.24 -10.69 4.12
CA HIS A 134 -4.85 -9.28 4.09
C HIS A 134 -4.13 -8.94 2.79
N VAL A 135 -3.17 -9.75 2.39
CA VAL A 135 -2.44 -9.63 1.12
C VAL A 135 -3.42 -9.66 -0.07
N ALA A 136 -4.34 -10.63 -0.10
CA ALA A 136 -5.37 -10.73 -1.14
C ALA A 136 -6.26 -9.48 -1.21
N ALA A 137 -6.63 -8.91 -0.06
CA ALA A 137 -7.45 -7.69 -0.02
C ALA A 137 -6.69 -6.47 -0.54
N VAL A 138 -5.39 -6.36 -0.26
CA VAL A 138 -4.53 -5.29 -0.84
C VAL A 138 -4.39 -5.49 -2.34
N ALA A 139 -4.11 -6.71 -2.80
CA ALA A 139 -3.99 -7.03 -4.22
C ALA A 139 -5.27 -6.66 -4.99
N LEU A 140 -6.42 -7.09 -4.50
CA LEU A 140 -7.71 -6.76 -5.11
C LEU A 140 -7.95 -5.24 -5.17
N TYR A 141 -7.64 -4.53 -4.09
CA TYR A 141 -7.76 -3.07 -4.07
C TYR A 141 -6.85 -2.41 -5.10
N VAL A 142 -5.58 -2.82 -5.19
CA VAL A 142 -4.60 -2.26 -6.13
C VAL A 142 -5.03 -2.52 -7.57
N MET A 143 -5.47 -3.73 -7.87
CA MET A 143 -5.92 -4.10 -9.21
C MET A 143 -7.20 -3.32 -9.61
N HIS A 144 -8.20 -3.28 -8.73
CA HIS A 144 -9.40 -2.48 -8.97
C HIS A 144 -9.04 -0.99 -9.16
N TYR A 145 -8.18 -0.44 -8.31
CA TYR A 145 -7.75 0.94 -8.38
C TYR A 145 -7.04 1.27 -9.70
N ASN A 146 -6.13 0.41 -10.13
CA ASN A 146 -5.36 0.65 -11.34
C ASN A 146 -6.15 0.40 -12.63
N PHE A 147 -6.97 -0.65 -12.69
CA PHE A 147 -7.58 -1.12 -13.94
C PHE A 147 -9.05 -0.73 -14.11
N CYS A 148 -9.83 -0.66 -13.01
CA CYS A 148 -11.27 -0.45 -13.09
C CYS A 148 -11.69 0.98 -12.74
N ARG A 149 -11.00 1.61 -11.76
CA ARG A 149 -11.39 2.92 -11.28
C ARG A 149 -10.89 4.04 -12.20
N SER A 150 -11.80 4.78 -12.82
CA SER A 150 -11.47 6.01 -13.52
C SER A 150 -11.13 7.13 -12.53
N HIS A 151 -10.08 7.87 -12.81
CA HIS A 151 -9.66 9.05 -12.06
C HIS A 151 -10.12 10.32 -12.78
N GLU A 152 -10.75 11.22 -12.04
CA GLU A 152 -11.25 12.48 -12.61
C GLU A 152 -10.13 13.30 -13.27
N ALA A 153 -9.00 13.44 -12.56
CA ALA A 153 -7.84 14.18 -13.10
C ALA A 153 -7.18 13.53 -14.32
N LEU A 154 -7.32 12.22 -14.50
CA LEU A 154 -6.79 11.49 -15.66
C LEU A 154 -7.83 11.29 -16.75
N ARG A 155 -9.11 11.42 -16.42
CA ARG A 155 -10.27 11.03 -17.25
C ARG A 155 -10.19 9.59 -17.76
N THR A 156 -9.41 8.76 -17.11
CA THR A 156 -9.17 7.34 -17.42
C THR A 156 -8.66 6.59 -16.21
N THR A 157 -8.34 5.29 -16.37
CA THR A 157 -7.73 4.48 -15.31
C THR A 157 -6.21 4.67 -15.29
N PRO A 158 -5.57 4.51 -14.12
CA PRO A 158 -4.11 4.56 -14.01
C PRO A 158 -3.38 3.58 -14.94
N ALA A 159 -3.88 2.34 -15.07
CA ALA A 159 -3.27 1.33 -15.94
C ALA A 159 -3.27 1.75 -17.42
N LYS A 160 -4.34 2.41 -17.89
CA LYS A 160 -4.38 2.99 -19.22
C LYS A 160 -3.43 4.18 -19.34
N ALA A 161 -3.35 5.04 -18.33
CA ALA A 161 -2.47 6.20 -18.33
C ALA A 161 -0.98 5.85 -18.39
N ILE A 162 -0.58 4.67 -17.90
CA ILE A 162 0.81 4.15 -18.01
C ILE A 162 1.02 3.18 -19.17
N GLY A 163 0.00 2.96 -20.01
CA GLY A 163 0.11 2.11 -21.20
C GLY A 163 0.08 0.59 -20.93
N VAL A 164 -0.30 0.16 -19.72
CA VAL A 164 -0.41 -1.28 -19.35
C VAL A 164 -1.74 -1.87 -19.80
N ALA A 165 -2.76 -1.05 -19.94
CA ALA A 165 -4.06 -1.45 -20.47
C ALA A 165 -4.50 -0.50 -21.59
N ASP A 166 -5.23 -1.02 -22.56
CA ASP A 166 -5.81 -0.26 -23.68
C ASP A 166 -7.11 0.47 -23.30
N ARG A 167 -7.81 -0.04 -22.30
CA ARG A 167 -9.09 0.48 -21.81
C ARG A 167 -9.28 0.28 -20.32
N ALA A 168 -10.29 0.92 -19.75
CA ALA A 168 -10.77 0.60 -18.41
C ALA A 168 -11.41 -0.81 -18.40
N TRP A 169 -11.10 -1.58 -17.37
CA TRP A 169 -11.65 -2.92 -17.18
C TRP A 169 -12.94 -2.85 -16.38
N THR A 170 -13.84 -3.78 -16.65
CA THR A 170 -14.97 -4.07 -15.76
C THR A 170 -14.48 -4.95 -14.60
N ILE A 171 -15.26 -5.00 -13.51
CA ILE A 171 -14.97 -5.91 -12.40
C ILE A 171 -15.01 -7.37 -12.85
N ALA A 172 -15.91 -7.74 -13.76
CA ALA A 172 -15.99 -9.08 -14.32
C ALA A 172 -14.67 -9.44 -15.04
N GLN A 173 -14.16 -8.57 -15.91
CA GLN A 173 -12.88 -8.79 -16.59
C GLN A 173 -11.70 -8.91 -15.63
N LEU A 174 -11.71 -8.14 -14.53
CA LEU A 174 -10.68 -8.27 -13.50
C LEU A 174 -10.73 -9.63 -12.80
N VAL A 175 -11.93 -10.10 -12.48
CA VAL A 175 -12.15 -11.42 -11.84
C VAL A 175 -11.74 -12.54 -12.80
N ASP A 176 -12.17 -12.49 -14.05
CA ASP A 176 -11.84 -13.49 -15.07
C ASP A 176 -10.32 -13.58 -15.27
N ALA A 177 -9.63 -12.45 -15.36
CA ALA A 177 -8.17 -12.41 -15.49
C ALA A 177 -7.47 -12.99 -14.25
N ALA A 178 -7.98 -12.72 -13.04
CA ALA A 178 -7.44 -13.27 -11.81
C ALA A 178 -7.64 -14.80 -11.72
N LEU A 179 -8.80 -15.30 -12.13
CA LEU A 179 -9.10 -16.73 -12.15
C LEU A 179 -8.28 -17.48 -13.21
N ALA A 180 -8.02 -16.86 -14.35
CA ALA A 180 -7.18 -17.44 -15.39
C ALA A 180 -5.71 -17.64 -14.96
N LEU A 181 -5.23 -16.84 -14.01
CA LEU A 181 -3.87 -16.95 -13.43
C LEU A 181 -3.82 -17.79 -12.16
N ALA A 182 -4.98 -18.16 -11.59
CA ALA A 182 -5.02 -18.98 -10.41
C ALA A 182 -4.53 -20.41 -10.75
N PRO A 183 -3.67 -21.03 -9.92
CA PRO A 183 -3.37 -22.45 -10.07
C PRO A 183 -4.67 -23.23 -9.97
N ALA A 184 -4.81 -24.30 -10.78
CA ALA A 184 -5.98 -25.18 -10.73
C ALA A 184 -6.27 -25.55 -9.28
N MET A 185 -7.47 -25.21 -8.80
CA MET A 185 -7.88 -25.55 -7.44
C MET A 185 -7.81 -27.07 -7.29
N PRO A 186 -7.19 -27.61 -6.22
CA PRO A 186 -7.28 -29.02 -5.94
C PRO A 186 -8.76 -29.42 -5.87
N THR A 187 -9.16 -30.43 -6.60
CA THR A 187 -10.53 -30.99 -6.62
C THR A 187 -10.92 -31.73 -5.34
N GLU A 188 -10.08 -31.66 -4.31
CA GLU A 188 -10.41 -32.25 -3.02
C GLU A 188 -11.48 -31.39 -2.32
N THR A 189 -12.66 -31.95 -2.22
CA THR A 189 -13.72 -31.46 -1.34
C THR A 189 -13.14 -31.39 0.08
N PRO A 190 -13.13 -30.22 0.72
CA PRO A 190 -12.61 -30.15 2.08
C PRO A 190 -13.43 -31.10 2.97
N PRO A 191 -12.77 -31.88 3.84
CA PRO A 191 -13.48 -32.78 4.73
C PRO A 191 -14.53 -32.02 5.50
N ASP A 192 -15.73 -32.59 5.59
CA ASP A 192 -16.89 -31.98 6.28
C ASP A 192 -16.48 -31.66 7.74
N ARG A 193 -16.04 -30.43 7.96
CA ARG A 193 -15.70 -29.91 9.29
C ARG A 193 -16.94 -29.46 10.04
N ARG A 194 -18.04 -30.19 9.97
CA ARG A 194 -19.14 -29.99 10.92
C ARG A 194 -18.58 -30.34 12.29
N ARG A 195 -18.27 -29.34 13.07
CA ARG A 195 -17.96 -29.50 14.49
C ARG A 195 -19.22 -30.11 15.13
N LYS A 196 -19.16 -31.40 15.46
CA LYS A 196 -20.17 -32.02 16.31
C LYS A 196 -20.05 -31.34 17.68
N PHE A 197 -20.98 -30.49 18.00
CA PHE A 197 -21.11 -29.95 19.34
C PHE A 197 -21.63 -31.10 20.22
N VAL A 198 -20.78 -31.60 21.10
CA VAL A 198 -21.20 -32.52 22.15
C VAL A 198 -21.74 -31.65 23.28
N VAL A 199 -23.03 -31.73 23.53
CA VAL A 199 -23.63 -31.10 24.70
C VAL A 199 -23.21 -31.92 25.94
N VAL A 200 -22.29 -31.37 26.72
CA VAL A 200 -21.94 -31.93 28.02
C VAL A 200 -23.06 -31.51 28.97
N GLN A 201 -23.92 -32.46 29.40
CA GLN A 201 -24.86 -32.21 30.47
C GLN A 201 -24.07 -31.93 31.74
N GLY A 202 -24.18 -30.71 32.25
CA GLY A 202 -23.60 -30.32 33.54
C GLY A 202 -24.22 -31.14 34.65
N GLY A 203 -23.41 -32.03 35.23
CA GLY A 203 -23.82 -32.70 36.47
C GLY A 203 -23.88 -31.65 37.59
N LYS A 204 -25.02 -31.59 38.28
CA LYS A 204 -25.14 -30.92 39.59
C LYS A 204 -24.30 -31.73 40.56
N GLY A 205 -23.25 -31.19 41.11
CA GLY A 205 -22.60 -31.57 42.32
C GLY A 205 -22.68 -30.42 43.31
#